data_1792756677d47cb0bd5babaca80d3690
#
_entry.id   1792756677d47cb0bd5babaca80d3690
#
_cell.length_a   1.000
_cell.length_b   1.000
_cell.length_c   1.000
_cell.angle_alpha   90.00
_cell.angle_beta   90.00
_cell.angle_gamma   90.00
#
_symmetry.space_group_name_H-M   'P 1'
#
loop_
_entity.id
_entity.type
_entity.pdbx_description
1 polymer ?
#
loop_
_entity_poly.entity_id
_entity_poly.type
_entity_poly.pdbx_seq_one_letter_code
_entity_poly.pdbx_strand_id
1 'polypeptide(L)'
;VRKGKTRCVTTVYDSLKILPFSVADIAKGFGLPISKLEIDYDEFREVGHILTPHEIDYLRNDVDIVARALNTLFEQGLTKMTQGSNALYDYKRTVGTKNFAKWFPIPDYDADIRQSYKGGFTYLADRFKEVDLEEGIVLDVNSLYPSVMYYQPLPYGEGIYFKGKYKEDKLYNLYIQMITCQFELKPNHIPTIQLKNNLSFIPTEYLKSSDGA
;
A
#
# COMPACT_ATOMS: atom_id res chain seq x y z
N VAL A 1 -0.03 25.75 19.90
CA VAL A 1 0.50 26.82 20.74
C VAL A 1 0.34 28.14 20.00
N ARG A 2 -0.22 29.18 20.66
CA ARG A 2 -0.31 30.53 20.07
C ARG A 2 0.77 31.40 20.67
N LYS A 3 1.57 32.02 19.84
CA LYS A 3 2.49 33.07 20.24
C LYS A 3 2.14 34.30 19.43
N GLY A 4 1.52 35.29 20.05
CA GLY A 4 0.96 36.47 19.38
C GLY A 4 -0.15 36.08 18.37
N LYS A 5 -0.10 36.58 17.13
CA LYS A 5 -1.03 36.25 16.02
C LYS A 5 -0.62 35.02 15.21
N THR A 6 0.52 34.35 15.52
CA THR A 6 1.04 33.23 14.76
C THR A 6 0.61 31.92 15.41
N ARG A 7 0.01 31.01 14.64
CA ARG A 7 -0.32 29.66 15.06
C ARG A 7 0.86 28.76 14.74
N CYS A 8 1.51 28.22 15.76
CA CYS A 8 2.51 27.16 15.59
C CYS A 8 1.81 25.80 15.63
N VAL A 9 2.08 24.96 14.65
CA VAL A 9 1.58 23.58 14.57
C VAL A 9 2.77 22.66 14.67
N THR A 10 2.70 21.70 15.61
CA THR A 10 3.64 20.58 15.70
C THR A 10 2.91 19.33 15.25
N THR A 11 3.51 18.59 14.32
CA THR A 11 2.98 17.31 13.84
C THR A 11 3.90 16.20 14.32
N VAL A 12 3.31 15.17 14.93
CA VAL A 12 4.02 13.96 15.37
C VAL A 12 3.68 12.84 14.38
N TYR A 13 4.69 12.14 13.91
CA TYR A 13 4.54 11.02 12.97
C TYR A 13 5.02 9.73 13.63
N ASP A 14 4.32 8.64 13.31
CA ASP A 14 4.76 7.29 13.63
C ASP A 14 5.79 6.82 12.60
N SER A 15 6.96 6.40 13.06
CA SER A 15 8.04 5.90 12.21
C SER A 15 7.74 4.55 11.55
N LEU A 16 6.73 3.80 12.01
CA LEU A 16 6.31 2.53 11.40
C LEU A 16 5.93 2.66 9.92
N LYS A 17 5.46 3.83 9.49
CA LYS A 17 5.15 4.09 8.06
C LYS A 17 6.40 4.23 7.17
N ILE A 18 7.55 4.49 7.77
CA ILE A 18 8.85 4.59 7.09
C ILE A 18 9.61 3.28 7.25
N LEU A 19 9.62 2.73 8.46
CA LEU A 19 10.33 1.51 8.87
C LEU A 19 9.32 0.48 9.39
N PRO A 20 8.59 -0.23 8.50
CA PRO A 20 7.56 -1.20 8.90
C PRO A 20 8.16 -2.56 9.29
N PHE A 21 9.13 -2.53 10.19
CA PHE A 21 9.87 -3.70 10.65
C PHE A 21 9.93 -3.70 12.18
N SER A 22 10.20 -4.87 12.77
CA SER A 22 10.48 -4.94 14.19
C SER A 22 11.79 -4.21 14.53
N VAL A 23 11.91 -3.72 15.76
CA VAL A 23 13.14 -3.04 16.21
C VAL A 23 14.37 -3.93 16.06
N ALA A 24 14.23 -5.25 16.27
CA ALA A 24 15.29 -6.22 16.07
C ALA A 24 15.72 -6.31 14.59
N ASP A 25 14.74 -6.36 13.67
CA ASP A 25 15.02 -6.40 12.23
C ASP A 25 15.62 -5.09 11.73
N ILE A 26 15.20 -3.95 12.29
CA ILE A 26 15.79 -2.64 11.99
C ILE A 26 17.27 -2.65 12.40
N ALA A 27 17.61 -3.05 13.61
CA ALA A 27 18.99 -3.11 14.08
C ALA A 27 19.87 -3.97 13.17
N LYS A 28 19.36 -5.15 12.81
CA LYS A 28 20.04 -6.10 11.92
C LYS A 28 20.16 -5.57 10.50
N GLY A 29 19.06 -5.07 9.93
CA GLY A 29 18.99 -4.62 8.54
C GLY A 29 19.87 -3.39 8.26
N PHE A 30 20.01 -2.51 9.22
CA PHE A 30 20.90 -1.34 9.15
C PHE A 30 22.32 -1.61 9.63
N GLY A 31 22.64 -2.83 10.08
CA GLY A 31 23.97 -3.19 10.59
C GLY A 31 24.40 -2.35 11.80
N LEU A 32 23.45 -2.01 12.67
CA LEU A 32 23.74 -1.17 13.82
C LEU A 32 24.62 -1.92 14.83
N PRO A 33 25.54 -1.24 15.56
CA PRO A 33 26.39 -1.85 16.57
C PRO A 33 25.64 -2.16 17.87
N ILE A 34 24.32 -2.02 17.86
CA ILE A 34 23.41 -2.28 18.98
C ILE A 34 22.31 -3.24 18.52
N SER A 35 21.85 -4.09 19.42
CA SER A 35 20.77 -5.05 19.17
C SER A 35 19.62 -4.80 20.15
N LYS A 36 18.43 -5.23 19.78
CA LYS A 36 17.28 -5.17 20.68
C LYS A 36 17.56 -5.97 21.95
N LEU A 37 17.26 -5.37 23.10
CA LEU A 37 17.30 -6.06 24.39
C LEU A 37 16.00 -6.85 24.59
N GLU A 38 16.01 -7.77 25.54
CA GLU A 38 14.84 -8.56 25.92
C GLU A 38 14.22 -8.02 27.20
N ILE A 39 12.89 -8.10 27.28
CA ILE A 39 12.10 -7.79 28.44
C ILE A 39 10.96 -8.80 28.54
N ASP A 40 10.60 -9.20 29.74
CA ASP A 40 9.41 -10.02 29.96
C ASP A 40 8.15 -9.15 29.85
N TYR A 41 7.39 -9.36 28.76
CA TYR A 41 6.13 -8.66 28.52
C TYR A 41 4.97 -9.19 29.36
N ASP A 42 5.07 -10.43 29.85
CA ASP A 42 4.03 -11.08 30.64
C ASP A 42 4.16 -10.74 32.14
N GLU A 43 5.25 -10.11 32.53
CA GLU A 43 5.45 -9.63 33.90
C GLU A 43 4.41 -8.56 34.25
N PHE A 44 3.61 -8.82 35.29
CA PHE A 44 2.59 -7.88 35.74
C PHE A 44 3.23 -6.61 36.33
N ARG A 45 2.81 -5.44 35.79
CA ARG A 45 3.26 -4.13 36.30
C ARG A 45 2.05 -3.34 36.79
N GLU A 46 2.06 -2.96 38.05
CA GLU A 46 0.98 -2.17 38.62
C GLU A 46 0.97 -0.73 38.09
N VAL A 47 -0.19 -0.07 38.19
CA VAL A 47 -0.31 1.35 37.85
C VAL A 47 0.60 2.17 38.80
N GLY A 48 1.53 2.92 38.23
CA GLY A 48 2.54 3.65 38.96
C GLY A 48 3.86 2.89 39.19
N HIS A 49 4.04 1.74 38.52
CA HIS A 49 5.31 1.00 38.52
C HIS A 49 6.48 1.93 38.21
N ILE A 50 7.50 1.89 39.04
CA ILE A 50 8.76 2.63 38.84
C ILE A 50 9.68 1.75 38.01
N LEU A 51 10.04 2.24 36.82
CA LEU A 51 10.90 1.50 35.91
C LEU A 51 12.23 1.13 36.55
N THR A 52 12.59 -0.12 36.41
CA THR A 52 13.91 -0.63 36.79
C THR A 52 15.00 -0.09 35.87
N PRO A 53 16.27 -0.09 36.28
CA PRO A 53 17.37 0.28 35.36
C PRO A 53 17.38 -0.51 34.07
N HIS A 54 17.07 -1.81 34.13
CA HIS A 54 16.99 -2.67 32.93
C HIS A 54 15.86 -2.25 31.98
N GLU A 55 14.69 -1.93 32.48
CA GLU A 55 13.57 -1.43 31.69
C GLU A 55 13.87 -0.07 31.05
N ILE A 56 14.57 0.80 31.77
CA ILE A 56 15.04 2.09 31.24
C ILE A 56 16.04 1.86 30.10
N ASP A 57 16.96 0.96 30.25
CA ASP A 57 17.97 0.64 29.23
C ASP A 57 17.32 -0.02 28.02
N TYR A 58 16.35 -0.89 28.25
CA TYR A 58 15.53 -1.47 27.17
C TYR A 58 14.83 -0.37 26.33
N LEU A 59 14.12 0.56 26.98
CA LEU A 59 13.41 1.64 26.30
C LEU A 59 14.36 2.56 25.55
N ARG A 60 15.49 2.93 26.15
CA ARG A 60 16.51 3.77 25.51
C ARG A 60 17.10 3.09 24.29
N ASN A 61 17.39 1.81 24.39
CA ASN A 61 17.97 1.04 23.30
C ASN A 61 17.01 0.94 22.11
N ASP A 62 15.73 0.67 22.35
CA ASP A 62 14.73 0.62 21.29
C ASP A 62 14.58 1.98 20.57
N VAL A 63 14.56 3.07 21.32
CA VAL A 63 14.52 4.43 20.76
C VAL A 63 15.80 4.74 19.97
N ASP A 64 16.97 4.38 20.46
CA ASP A 64 18.26 4.64 19.80
C ASP A 64 18.39 3.87 18.49
N ILE A 65 17.95 2.61 18.45
CA ILE A 65 17.91 1.81 17.22
C ILE A 65 17.09 2.52 16.13
N VAL A 66 15.85 2.91 16.46
CA VAL A 66 14.97 3.58 15.49
C VAL A 66 15.53 4.95 15.08
N ALA A 67 16.05 5.72 16.01
CA ALA A 67 16.65 7.03 15.73
C ALA A 67 17.86 6.93 14.78
N ARG A 68 18.76 5.97 14.99
CA ARG A 68 19.92 5.73 14.13
C ARG A 68 19.49 5.32 12.72
N ALA A 69 18.53 4.40 12.60
CA ALA A 69 18.01 3.98 11.33
C ALA A 69 17.36 5.14 10.54
N LEU A 70 16.54 5.96 11.22
CA LEU A 70 15.95 7.16 10.60
C LEU A 70 17.00 8.17 10.18
N ASN A 71 18.04 8.42 10.99
CA ASN A 71 19.13 9.30 10.61
C ASN A 71 19.84 8.81 9.36
N THR A 72 20.13 7.52 9.24
CA THR A 72 20.72 6.93 8.03
C THR A 72 19.85 7.19 6.80
N LEU A 73 18.52 7.01 6.91
CA LEU A 73 17.61 7.31 5.81
C LEU A 73 17.60 8.80 5.44
N PHE A 74 17.59 9.68 6.44
CA PHE A 74 17.58 11.13 6.21
C PHE A 74 18.87 11.62 5.57
N GLU A 75 20.04 11.08 5.97
CA GLU A 75 21.32 11.33 5.33
C GLU A 75 21.36 10.91 3.86
N GLN A 76 20.64 9.84 3.51
CA GLN A 76 20.43 9.39 2.13
C GLN A 76 19.42 10.26 1.35
N GLY A 77 18.81 11.25 2.00
CA GLY A 77 17.80 12.13 1.39
C GLY A 77 16.38 11.58 1.41
N LEU A 78 16.14 10.45 2.08
CA LEU A 78 14.82 9.81 2.22
C LEU A 78 14.03 10.44 3.37
N THR A 79 13.59 11.67 3.20
CA THR A 79 12.99 12.51 4.25
C THR A 79 11.46 12.52 4.26
N LYS A 80 10.81 11.72 3.41
CA LYS A 80 9.34 11.65 3.33
C LYS A 80 8.78 10.69 4.38
N MET A 81 7.53 10.90 4.76
CA MET A 81 6.87 10.21 5.87
C MET A 81 6.37 8.80 5.54
N THR A 82 6.54 8.33 4.31
CA THR A 82 6.24 6.95 3.91
C THR A 82 7.24 6.45 2.88
N GLN A 83 7.44 5.13 2.80
CA GLN A 83 8.28 4.51 1.76
C GLN A 83 7.82 4.89 0.34
N GLY A 84 6.51 4.82 0.07
CA GLY A 84 5.97 5.19 -1.24
C GLY A 84 6.23 6.65 -1.61
N SER A 85 6.14 7.57 -0.64
CA SER A 85 6.48 8.98 -0.87
C SER A 85 7.96 9.20 -1.12
N ASN A 86 8.85 8.44 -0.46
CA ASN A 86 10.29 8.48 -0.72
C ASN A 86 10.60 7.94 -2.12
N ALA A 87 10.01 6.79 -2.49
CA ALA A 87 10.19 6.20 -3.82
C ALA A 87 9.71 7.14 -4.94
N LEU A 88 8.55 7.77 -4.77
CA LEU A 88 8.02 8.75 -5.73
C LEU A 88 8.91 9.99 -5.81
N TYR A 89 9.43 10.47 -4.68
CA TYR A 89 10.35 11.59 -4.65
C TYR A 89 11.65 11.29 -5.41
N ASP A 90 12.22 10.12 -5.16
CA ASP A 90 13.45 9.68 -5.81
C ASP A 90 13.26 9.47 -7.31
N TYR A 91 12.15 8.85 -7.72
CA TYR A 91 11.77 8.71 -9.12
C TYR A 91 11.64 10.07 -9.81
N LYS A 92 10.94 11.03 -9.20
CA LYS A 92 10.81 12.39 -9.73
C LYS A 92 12.16 13.11 -9.87
N ARG A 93 13.08 12.88 -8.93
CA ARG A 93 14.42 13.42 -8.97
C ARG A 93 15.23 12.83 -10.13
N THR A 94 15.12 11.52 -10.32
CA THR A 94 15.86 10.79 -11.38
C THR A 94 15.39 11.17 -12.78
N VAL A 95 14.09 11.21 -13.02
CA VAL A 95 13.55 11.51 -14.36
C VAL A 95 13.43 13.00 -14.64
N GLY A 96 13.50 13.82 -13.62
CA GLY A 96 13.29 15.26 -13.67
C GLY A 96 11.82 15.65 -13.50
N THR A 97 11.56 16.64 -12.67
CA THR A 97 10.20 17.08 -12.30
C THR A 97 9.36 17.51 -13.51
N LYS A 98 10.00 18.17 -14.51
CA LYS A 98 9.30 18.59 -15.74
C LYS A 98 8.88 17.40 -16.60
N ASN A 99 9.75 16.42 -16.75
CA ASN A 99 9.44 15.20 -17.50
C ASN A 99 8.35 14.40 -16.79
N PHE A 100 8.45 14.29 -15.45
CA PHE A 100 7.44 13.62 -14.66
C PHE A 100 6.06 14.26 -14.85
N ALA A 101 5.95 15.57 -14.77
CA ALA A 101 4.67 16.29 -14.96
C ALA A 101 4.12 16.12 -16.39
N LYS A 102 4.98 16.01 -17.38
CA LYS A 102 4.57 15.74 -18.78
C LYS A 102 4.08 14.31 -18.97
N TRP A 103 4.75 13.34 -18.34
CA TRP A 103 4.38 11.93 -18.50
C TRP A 103 3.20 11.52 -17.65
N PHE A 104 3.02 12.16 -16.51
CA PHE A 104 1.96 11.82 -15.56
C PHE A 104 1.16 13.08 -15.17
N PRO A 105 0.46 13.69 -16.14
CA PRO A 105 -0.44 14.79 -15.84
C PRO A 105 -1.61 14.28 -15.00
N ILE A 106 -2.25 15.17 -14.25
CA ILE A 106 -3.51 14.86 -13.56
C ILE A 106 -4.63 15.31 -14.50
N PRO A 107 -5.35 14.41 -15.16
CA PRO A 107 -6.41 14.77 -16.09
C PRO A 107 -7.67 15.22 -15.34
N ASP A 108 -8.53 15.99 -15.99
CA ASP A 108 -9.79 16.46 -15.42
C ASP A 108 -10.73 15.30 -15.00
N TYR A 109 -10.58 14.14 -15.65
CA TYR A 109 -11.32 12.91 -15.35
C TYR A 109 -10.56 11.95 -14.40
N ASP A 110 -9.59 12.44 -13.62
CA ASP A 110 -8.84 11.61 -12.65
C ASP A 110 -9.76 10.92 -11.63
N ALA A 111 -10.84 11.61 -11.22
CA ALA A 111 -11.82 11.04 -10.30
C ALA A 111 -12.52 9.79 -10.87
N ASP A 112 -12.83 9.80 -12.17
CA ASP A 112 -13.45 8.67 -12.86
C ASP A 112 -12.47 7.50 -13.01
N ILE A 113 -11.21 7.80 -13.36
CA ILE A 113 -10.16 6.78 -13.42
C ILE A 113 -9.96 6.11 -12.05
N ARG A 114 -9.95 6.89 -10.98
CA ARG A 114 -9.81 6.36 -9.62
C ARG A 114 -10.96 5.46 -9.19
N GLN A 115 -12.12 5.57 -9.80
CA GLN A 115 -13.23 4.63 -9.55
C GLN A 115 -12.91 3.22 -10.05
N SER A 116 -12.10 3.08 -11.11
CA SER A 116 -11.67 1.78 -11.62
C SER A 116 -10.56 1.12 -10.78
N TYR A 117 -9.88 1.92 -9.93
CA TYR A 117 -8.81 1.40 -9.10
C TYR A 117 -9.34 0.48 -8.00
N LYS A 118 -8.76 -0.70 -7.91
CA LYS A 118 -9.09 -1.71 -6.92
C LYS A 118 -7.82 -2.38 -6.39
N GLY A 119 -7.85 -2.78 -5.13
CA GLY A 119 -6.79 -3.55 -4.52
C GLY A 119 -6.70 -4.98 -5.06
N GLY A 120 -5.81 -5.79 -4.48
CA GLY A 120 -5.66 -7.19 -4.83
C GLY A 120 -6.97 -7.96 -4.72
N PHE A 121 -7.14 -8.93 -5.61
CA PHE A 121 -8.30 -9.80 -5.61
C PHE A 121 -8.14 -10.86 -4.53
N THR A 122 -9.07 -10.90 -3.59
CA THR A 122 -9.12 -11.91 -2.52
C THR A 122 -10.42 -12.69 -2.63
N TYR A 123 -10.35 -14.00 -2.70
CA TYR A 123 -11.50 -14.87 -2.87
C TYR A 123 -11.30 -16.19 -2.14
N LEU A 124 -12.33 -16.63 -1.44
CA LEU A 124 -12.44 -17.98 -0.88
C LEU A 124 -13.59 -18.70 -1.57
N ALA A 125 -13.33 -19.85 -2.17
CA ALA A 125 -14.38 -20.66 -2.77
C ALA A 125 -15.38 -21.16 -1.70
N ASP A 126 -16.69 -20.99 -1.93
CA ASP A 126 -17.74 -21.29 -0.96
C ASP A 126 -17.68 -22.73 -0.42
N ARG A 127 -17.25 -23.68 -1.26
CA ARG A 127 -17.07 -25.10 -0.87
C ARG A 127 -16.02 -25.32 0.22
N PHE A 128 -15.14 -24.35 0.45
CA PHE A 128 -14.08 -24.40 1.46
C PHE A 128 -14.34 -23.46 2.63
N LYS A 129 -15.45 -22.78 2.64
CA LYS A 129 -15.84 -21.89 3.73
C LYS A 129 -16.19 -22.70 4.97
N GLU A 130 -15.58 -22.34 6.10
CA GLU A 130 -15.78 -23.05 7.39
C GLU A 130 -15.43 -24.56 7.34
N VAL A 131 -14.51 -24.94 6.46
CA VAL A 131 -14.01 -26.31 6.32
C VAL A 131 -12.57 -26.35 6.74
N ASP A 132 -12.24 -27.24 7.67
CA ASP A 132 -10.85 -27.52 8.04
C ASP A 132 -10.23 -28.41 6.97
N LEU A 133 -9.12 -27.97 6.42
CA LEU A 133 -8.35 -28.71 5.42
C LEU A 133 -7.09 -29.28 6.08
N GLU A 134 -6.88 -30.59 5.97
CA GLU A 134 -5.71 -31.26 6.53
C GLU A 134 -4.44 -30.94 5.76
N GLU A 135 -4.53 -30.77 4.45
CA GLU A 135 -3.40 -30.51 3.56
C GLU A 135 -3.71 -29.40 2.54
N GLY A 136 -2.70 -28.64 2.18
CA GLY A 136 -2.81 -27.59 1.17
C GLY A 136 -1.47 -27.16 0.61
N ILE A 137 -1.48 -26.51 -0.55
CA ILE A 137 -0.29 -25.93 -1.18
C ILE A 137 -0.46 -24.43 -1.19
N VAL A 138 0.53 -23.71 -0.68
CA VAL A 138 0.63 -22.25 -0.78
C VAL A 138 1.58 -21.92 -1.93
N LEU A 139 1.08 -21.17 -2.90
CA LEU A 139 1.84 -20.70 -4.05
C LEU A 139 1.90 -19.18 -4.03
N ASP A 140 3.06 -18.63 -4.31
CA ASP A 140 3.29 -17.19 -4.47
C ASP A 140 4.02 -16.89 -5.78
N VAL A 141 3.72 -15.74 -6.37
CA VAL A 141 4.44 -15.26 -7.55
C VAL A 141 5.39 -14.15 -7.11
N ASN A 142 6.67 -14.46 -7.09
CA ASN A 142 7.71 -13.54 -6.67
C ASN A 142 7.63 -12.21 -7.42
N SER A 143 7.50 -11.12 -6.67
CA SER A 143 7.47 -9.76 -7.22
C SER A 143 6.45 -9.57 -8.35
N LEU A 144 5.24 -10.12 -8.24
CA LEU A 144 4.22 -10.06 -9.28
C LEU A 144 3.96 -8.62 -9.77
N TYR A 145 3.71 -7.68 -8.86
CA TYR A 145 3.47 -6.28 -9.25
C TYR A 145 4.66 -5.64 -9.96
N PRO A 146 5.89 -5.71 -9.43
CA PRO A 146 7.07 -5.21 -10.14
C PRO A 146 7.27 -5.86 -11.51
N SER A 147 7.05 -7.17 -11.65
CA SER A 147 7.20 -7.85 -12.93
C SER A 147 6.17 -7.39 -13.96
N VAL A 148 4.90 -7.22 -13.56
CA VAL A 148 3.85 -6.68 -14.44
C VAL A 148 4.19 -5.25 -14.84
N MET A 149 4.62 -4.40 -13.91
CA MET A 149 5.02 -3.03 -14.20
C MET A 149 6.21 -2.93 -15.18
N TYR A 150 7.11 -3.90 -15.15
CA TYR A 150 8.29 -3.92 -16.01
C TYR A 150 8.00 -4.47 -17.41
N TYR A 151 7.19 -5.54 -17.51
CA TYR A 151 6.98 -6.26 -18.77
C TYR A 151 5.70 -5.87 -19.52
N GLN A 152 4.75 -5.21 -18.86
CA GLN A 152 3.48 -4.86 -19.50
C GLN A 152 3.42 -3.38 -19.85
N PRO A 153 2.68 -3.00 -20.90
CA PRO A 153 2.46 -1.61 -21.24
C PRO A 153 1.68 -0.89 -20.14
N LEU A 154 2.16 0.28 -19.75
CA LEU A 154 1.52 1.16 -18.78
C LEU A 154 1.12 2.48 -19.44
N PRO A 155 -0.02 3.06 -19.08
CA PRO A 155 -0.46 4.33 -19.65
C PRO A 155 0.44 5.48 -19.16
N TYR A 156 0.71 6.43 -20.04
CA TYR A 156 1.39 7.68 -19.73
C TYR A 156 0.89 8.84 -20.61
N GLY A 157 1.10 10.06 -20.18
CA GLY A 157 0.63 11.24 -20.90
C GLY A 157 -0.85 11.50 -20.70
N GLU A 158 -1.40 12.37 -21.54
CA GLU A 158 -2.83 12.69 -21.52
C GLU A 158 -3.64 11.62 -22.25
N GLY A 159 -4.73 11.19 -21.64
CA GLY A 159 -5.70 10.33 -22.28
C GLY A 159 -6.75 11.13 -23.04
N ILE A 160 -7.52 10.45 -23.86
CA ILE A 160 -8.70 11.03 -24.54
C ILE A 160 -9.99 10.43 -23.99
N TYR A 161 -11.01 11.25 -23.88
CA TYR A 161 -12.34 10.80 -23.51
C TYR A 161 -13.10 10.37 -24.76
N PHE A 162 -13.79 9.23 -24.71
CA PHE A 162 -14.67 8.77 -25.80
C PHE A 162 -16.02 8.30 -25.26
N LYS A 163 -17.00 8.24 -26.13
CA LYS A 163 -18.33 7.66 -25.86
C LYS A 163 -18.58 6.47 -26.76
N GLY A 164 -19.22 5.46 -26.20
CA GLY A 164 -19.59 4.25 -26.94
C GLY A 164 -18.54 3.15 -26.82
N LYS A 165 -18.63 2.15 -27.70
CA LYS A 165 -17.75 0.98 -27.66
C LYS A 165 -16.33 1.38 -28.06
N TYR A 166 -15.34 0.91 -27.33
CA TYR A 166 -13.93 1.09 -27.66
C TYR A 166 -13.66 0.55 -29.08
N LYS A 167 -12.88 1.32 -29.83
CA LYS A 167 -12.32 0.91 -31.11
C LYS A 167 -10.80 0.92 -30.96
N GLU A 168 -10.17 -0.14 -31.45
CA GLU A 168 -8.73 -0.27 -31.40
C GLU A 168 -8.01 0.94 -32.02
N ASP A 169 -7.10 1.52 -31.30
CA ASP A 169 -6.30 2.67 -31.69
C ASP A 169 -4.82 2.42 -31.38
N LYS A 170 -3.94 2.74 -32.32
CA LYS A 170 -2.49 2.49 -32.17
C LYS A 170 -1.83 3.40 -31.14
N LEU A 171 -2.35 4.61 -30.93
CA LEU A 171 -1.83 5.58 -29.96
C LEU A 171 -2.46 5.37 -28.58
N TYR A 172 -3.72 4.95 -28.54
CA TYR A 172 -4.51 4.75 -27.33
C TYR A 172 -4.94 3.28 -27.23
N ASN A 173 -3.96 2.41 -27.16
CA ASN A 173 -4.15 0.96 -27.07
C ASN A 173 -4.56 0.46 -25.69
N LEU A 174 -4.48 1.31 -24.66
CA LEU A 174 -4.99 1.05 -23.32
C LEU A 174 -6.22 1.91 -23.06
N TYR A 175 -7.23 1.36 -22.41
CA TYR A 175 -8.45 2.11 -22.09
C TYR A 175 -9.05 1.69 -20.75
N ILE A 176 -9.79 2.63 -20.17
CA ILE A 176 -10.68 2.41 -19.02
C ILE A 176 -12.08 2.73 -19.50
N GLN A 177 -13.01 1.83 -19.29
CA GLN A 177 -14.38 1.97 -19.76
C GLN A 177 -15.38 1.73 -18.63
N MET A 178 -16.31 2.64 -18.47
CA MET A 178 -17.50 2.41 -17.65
C MET A 178 -18.54 1.68 -18.51
N ILE A 179 -19.02 0.54 -18.03
CA ILE A 179 -19.99 -0.27 -18.75
C ILE A 179 -21.20 -0.57 -17.88
N THR A 180 -22.36 -0.68 -18.51
CA THR A 180 -23.53 -1.34 -17.93
C THR A 180 -23.68 -2.68 -18.62
N CYS A 181 -23.68 -3.75 -17.87
CA CYS A 181 -23.72 -5.11 -18.44
C CYS A 181 -24.62 -6.04 -17.63
N GLN A 182 -25.06 -7.07 -18.30
CA GLN A 182 -25.74 -8.23 -17.71
C GLN A 182 -24.99 -9.46 -18.17
N PHE A 183 -24.61 -10.34 -17.25
CA PHE A 183 -23.82 -11.52 -17.58
C PHE A 183 -24.06 -12.65 -16.57
N GLU A 184 -23.69 -13.85 -16.97
CA GLU A 184 -23.61 -15.03 -16.11
C GLU A 184 -22.15 -15.48 -16.01
N LEU A 185 -21.75 -15.94 -14.82
CA LEU A 185 -20.45 -16.57 -14.68
C LEU A 185 -20.45 -17.94 -15.35
N LYS A 186 -19.38 -18.24 -16.05
CA LYS A 186 -19.17 -19.58 -16.57
C LYS A 186 -18.97 -20.55 -15.40
N PRO A 187 -19.43 -21.80 -15.48
CA PRO A 187 -19.19 -22.81 -14.45
C PRO A 187 -17.71 -22.90 -14.10
N ASN A 188 -17.41 -23.02 -12.82
CA ASN A 188 -16.04 -23.12 -12.27
C ASN A 188 -15.14 -21.89 -12.52
N HIS A 189 -15.71 -20.73 -12.81
CA HIS A 189 -14.97 -19.48 -12.89
C HIS A 189 -15.11 -18.66 -11.60
N ILE A 190 -14.03 -17.97 -11.26
CA ILE A 190 -14.01 -17.09 -10.10
C ILE A 190 -14.79 -15.81 -10.40
N PRO A 191 -15.68 -15.31 -9.52
CA PRO A 191 -16.34 -14.03 -9.71
C PRO A 191 -15.30 -12.90 -9.68
N THR A 192 -15.16 -12.16 -10.76
CA THR A 192 -14.18 -11.08 -10.90
C THR A 192 -14.75 -9.70 -10.61
N ILE A 193 -16.08 -9.56 -10.60
CA ILE A 193 -16.74 -8.28 -10.31
C ILE A 193 -17.12 -8.26 -8.84
N GLN A 194 -16.66 -7.23 -8.14
CA GLN A 194 -16.90 -6.99 -6.73
C GLN A 194 -17.54 -5.62 -6.56
N LEU A 195 -18.48 -5.52 -5.63
CA LEU A 195 -19.07 -4.24 -5.27
C LEU A 195 -18.01 -3.33 -4.63
N LYS A 196 -17.99 -2.07 -5.04
CA LYS A 196 -17.10 -1.08 -4.44
C LYS A 196 -17.50 -0.85 -2.98
N ASN A 197 -16.50 -0.69 -2.11
CA ASN A 197 -16.67 -0.52 -0.66
C ASN A 197 -17.33 -1.71 0.06
N ASN A 198 -17.45 -2.84 -0.60
CA ASN A 198 -17.91 -4.06 0.01
C ASN A 198 -16.80 -5.13 -0.10
N LEU A 199 -16.39 -5.69 1.04
CA LEU A 199 -15.41 -6.78 1.07
C LEU A 199 -16.02 -8.12 0.67
N SER A 200 -17.37 -8.19 0.63
CA SER A 200 -18.07 -9.40 0.21
C SER A 200 -18.11 -9.49 -1.30
N PHE A 201 -17.78 -10.66 -1.82
CA PHE A 201 -18.12 -11.01 -3.18
C PHE A 201 -19.62 -11.24 -3.27
N ILE A 202 -20.21 -10.96 -4.43
CA ILE A 202 -21.60 -11.31 -4.69
C ILE A 202 -21.62 -12.84 -4.70
N PRO A 203 -22.32 -13.49 -3.77
CA PRO A 203 -22.31 -14.95 -3.64
C PRO A 203 -23.15 -15.64 -4.72
N THR A 204 -23.50 -14.93 -5.78
CA THR A 204 -24.33 -15.44 -6.88
C THR A 204 -23.47 -15.57 -8.13
N GLU A 205 -23.59 -16.70 -8.80
CA GLU A 205 -23.02 -16.93 -10.12
C GLU A 205 -23.67 -16.04 -11.20
N TYR A 206 -24.67 -15.27 -10.83
CA TYR A 206 -25.46 -14.43 -11.73
C TYR A 206 -25.55 -12.99 -11.22
N LEU A 207 -25.08 -12.04 -12.02
CA LEU A 207 -25.18 -10.61 -11.74
C LEU A 207 -26.06 -9.95 -12.82
N LYS A 208 -27.25 -9.47 -12.41
CA LYS A 208 -28.18 -8.79 -13.33
C LYS A 208 -27.79 -7.37 -13.66
N SER A 209 -27.03 -6.71 -12.77
CA SER A 209 -26.66 -5.31 -12.89
C SER A 209 -25.26 -5.09 -12.32
N SER A 210 -24.53 -4.18 -12.91
CA SER A 210 -23.24 -3.72 -12.40
C SER A 210 -23.37 -2.56 -11.41
N ASP A 211 -24.58 -2.21 -10.97
CA ASP A 211 -24.81 -1.13 -10.04
C ASP A 211 -24.05 -1.37 -8.74
N GLY A 212 -23.15 -0.45 -8.41
CA GLY A 212 -22.28 -0.54 -7.26
C GLY A 212 -21.08 -1.50 -7.40
N ALA A 213 -20.87 -2.08 -8.54
CA ALA A 213 -19.72 -2.95 -8.80
C ALA A 213 -18.49 -2.14 -9.27
#